data_862edb0b984654b7ff0fd120bcfc652c
#
_entry.id   862edb0b984654b7ff0fd120bcfc652c
#
_cell.length_a   1.000
_cell.length_b   1.000
_cell.length_c   1.000
_cell.angle_alpha   90.00
_cell.angle_beta   90.00
_cell.angle_gamma   90.00
#
_symmetry.space_group_name_H-M   'P 1'
#
loop_
_entity.id
_entity.type
_entity.pdbx_description
1 polymer ?
#
loop_
_entity_poly.entity_id
_entity_poly.type
_entity_poly.pdbx_seq_one_letter_code
_entity_poly.pdbx_strand_id
1 'polypeptide(L)'
;AFFGEVPGLWFATHFNHPREVTSEAAAACGRLIRAGVPVVNQSVLLRGVNDDPVVLEALFRRLIAIRVKPHYLFHVDPVRAVRHFATGVERGLEILRYFRPRLSSLAVPTFAIDLPEGGGKVALQPQYGCNGEYYDIHETRRIRYETAAPESPSE
;
A
#
# COMPACT_ATOMS: atom_id res chain seq x y z
N ALA A 1 5.19 -11.17 -26.28
CA ALA A 1 6.65 -11.06 -26.29
C ALA A 1 7.11 -9.59 -26.31
N PHE A 2 6.48 -8.69 -27.08
CA PHE A 2 6.93 -7.31 -27.25
C PHE A 2 7.26 -6.56 -25.93
N PHE A 3 6.40 -6.64 -24.90
CA PHE A 3 6.65 -5.94 -23.63
C PHE A 3 7.85 -6.50 -22.85
N GLY A 4 8.14 -7.79 -22.96
CA GLY A 4 9.28 -8.40 -22.27
C GLY A 4 10.65 -8.03 -22.87
N GLU A 5 10.66 -7.41 -24.05
CA GLU A 5 11.87 -6.97 -24.73
C GLU A 5 12.26 -5.51 -24.39
N VAL A 6 11.41 -4.80 -23.65
CA VAL A 6 11.65 -3.41 -23.22
C VAL A 6 12.34 -3.41 -21.84
N PRO A 7 13.63 -3.02 -21.76
CA PRO A 7 14.34 -2.99 -20.48
C PRO A 7 13.69 -2.04 -19.50
N GLY A 8 13.56 -2.47 -18.25
CA GLY A 8 13.06 -1.65 -17.15
C GLY A 8 11.55 -1.36 -17.19
N LEU A 9 10.78 -2.04 -18.04
CA LEU A 9 9.34 -1.87 -18.10
C LEU A 9 8.67 -2.45 -16.84
N TRP A 10 7.82 -1.65 -16.22
CA TRP A 10 6.90 -2.03 -15.15
C TRP A 10 5.48 -1.73 -15.57
N PHE A 11 4.54 -2.56 -15.18
CA PHE A 11 3.13 -2.36 -15.46
C PHE A 11 2.37 -2.06 -14.18
N ALA A 12 1.65 -0.92 -14.14
CA ALA A 12 0.80 -0.53 -13.03
C ALA A 12 -0.67 -0.75 -13.37
N THR A 13 -1.37 -1.51 -12.52
CA THR A 13 -2.83 -1.70 -12.58
C THR A 13 -3.53 -0.78 -11.58
N HIS A 14 -4.85 -0.62 -11.73
CA HIS A 14 -5.71 0.16 -10.83
C HIS A 14 -6.91 -0.67 -10.37
N PHE A 15 -6.66 -1.71 -9.59
CA PHE A 15 -7.72 -2.44 -8.90
C PHE A 15 -8.05 -1.75 -7.58
N ASN A 16 -9.32 -1.40 -7.38
CA ASN A 16 -9.83 -0.76 -6.17
C ASN A 16 -10.69 -1.69 -5.31
N HIS A 17 -11.17 -2.80 -5.88
CA HIS A 17 -12.06 -3.73 -5.20
C HIS A 17 -11.71 -5.19 -5.57
N PRO A 18 -11.85 -6.17 -4.65
CA PRO A 18 -11.55 -7.57 -4.94
C PRO A 18 -12.37 -8.18 -6.08
N ARG A 19 -13.55 -7.63 -6.40
CA ARG A 19 -14.38 -8.07 -7.54
C ARG A 19 -13.76 -7.74 -8.89
N GLU A 20 -12.85 -6.79 -8.99
CA GLU A 20 -12.15 -6.42 -10.23
C GLU A 20 -11.05 -7.42 -10.59
N VAL A 21 -10.57 -8.20 -9.61
CA VAL A 21 -9.60 -9.27 -9.84
C VAL A 21 -10.36 -10.52 -10.32
N THR A 22 -10.86 -10.45 -11.56
CA THR A 22 -11.53 -11.56 -12.24
C THR A 22 -10.52 -12.59 -12.75
N SER A 23 -11.01 -13.76 -13.22
CA SER A 23 -10.16 -14.77 -13.87
C SER A 23 -9.44 -14.23 -15.10
N GLU A 24 -10.12 -13.40 -15.89
CA GLU A 24 -9.57 -12.74 -17.09
C GLU A 24 -8.48 -11.72 -16.73
N ALA A 25 -8.73 -10.90 -15.72
CA ALA A 25 -7.77 -9.92 -15.21
C ALA A 25 -6.52 -10.62 -14.64
N ALA A 26 -6.73 -11.66 -13.84
CA ALA A 26 -5.63 -12.49 -13.31
C ALA A 26 -4.81 -13.16 -14.42
N ALA A 27 -5.48 -13.71 -15.46
CA ALA A 27 -4.81 -14.28 -16.62
C ALA A 27 -4.02 -13.25 -17.42
N ALA A 28 -4.55 -12.01 -17.55
CA ALA A 28 -3.86 -10.90 -18.21
C ALA A 28 -2.59 -10.49 -17.45
N CYS A 29 -2.67 -10.28 -16.14
CA CYS A 29 -1.51 -10.02 -15.29
C CYS A 29 -0.48 -11.17 -15.38
N GLY A 30 -0.95 -12.42 -15.35
CA GLY A 30 -0.10 -13.59 -15.47
C GLY A 30 0.65 -13.67 -16.81
N ARG A 31 0.09 -13.17 -17.91
CA ARG A 31 0.80 -13.09 -19.21
C ARG A 31 1.94 -12.08 -19.15
N LEU A 32 1.72 -10.90 -18.54
CA LEU A 32 2.77 -9.88 -18.36
C LEU A 32 3.92 -10.42 -17.49
N ILE A 33 3.57 -11.04 -16.37
CA ILE A 33 4.56 -11.60 -15.43
C ILE A 33 5.39 -12.71 -16.09
N ARG A 34 4.76 -13.61 -16.87
CA ARG A 34 5.49 -14.65 -17.63
C ARG A 34 6.37 -14.07 -18.73
N ALA A 35 6.04 -12.90 -19.25
CA ALA A 35 6.89 -12.16 -20.19
C ALA A 35 8.04 -11.39 -19.50
N GLY A 36 8.21 -11.53 -18.17
CA GLY A 36 9.27 -10.86 -17.42
C GLY A 36 8.95 -9.42 -17.01
N VAL A 37 7.69 -8.97 -17.17
CA VAL A 37 7.26 -7.62 -16.80
C VAL A 37 6.71 -7.64 -15.37
N PRO A 38 7.34 -6.97 -14.39
CA PRO A 38 6.78 -6.81 -13.05
C PRO A 38 5.46 -6.04 -13.08
N VAL A 39 4.50 -6.50 -12.27
CA VAL A 39 3.17 -5.87 -12.19
C VAL A 39 2.94 -5.39 -10.77
N VAL A 40 2.55 -4.13 -10.64
CA VAL A 40 2.17 -3.49 -9.39
C VAL A 40 0.75 -2.97 -9.47
N ASN A 41 0.11 -2.73 -8.31
CA ASN A 41 -1.22 -2.14 -8.26
C ASN A 41 -1.21 -0.84 -7.48
N GLN A 42 -1.93 0.13 -7.99
CA GLN A 42 -2.25 1.39 -7.32
C GLN A 42 -3.76 1.42 -7.07
N SER A 43 -4.15 1.42 -5.79
CA SER A 43 -5.56 1.56 -5.39
C SER A 43 -5.83 2.98 -4.91
N VAL A 44 -7.07 3.41 -5.02
CA VAL A 44 -7.56 4.64 -4.40
C VAL A 44 -8.51 4.28 -3.26
N LEU A 45 -8.38 4.93 -2.11
CA LEU A 45 -9.29 4.77 -0.97
C LEU A 45 -10.59 5.53 -1.25
N LEU A 46 -11.69 4.79 -1.37
CA LEU A 46 -12.98 5.31 -1.83
C LEU A 46 -14.07 5.00 -0.79
N ARG A 47 -14.70 6.03 -0.25
CA ARG A 47 -15.82 5.90 0.68
C ARG A 47 -16.96 5.06 0.09
N GLY A 48 -17.45 4.10 0.86
CA GLY A 48 -18.57 3.23 0.48
C GLY A 48 -18.23 2.20 -0.61
N VAL A 49 -16.97 2.14 -1.05
CA VAL A 49 -16.49 1.16 -2.03
C VAL A 49 -15.48 0.20 -1.40
N ASN A 50 -14.42 0.74 -0.84
CA ASN A 50 -13.31 -0.04 -0.29
C ASN A 50 -12.74 0.55 1.01
N ASP A 51 -13.41 1.47 1.66
CA ASP A 51 -13.02 2.05 2.94
C ASP A 51 -13.26 1.14 4.16
N ASP A 52 -13.73 -0.08 3.92
CA ASP A 52 -13.71 -1.17 4.89
C ASP A 52 -12.35 -1.90 4.80
N PRO A 53 -11.58 -2.01 5.91
CA PRO A 53 -10.29 -2.69 5.90
C PRO A 53 -10.37 -4.16 5.48
N VAL A 54 -11.49 -4.85 5.74
CA VAL A 54 -11.71 -6.24 5.30
C VAL A 54 -11.78 -6.36 3.78
N VAL A 55 -12.41 -5.39 3.11
CA VAL A 55 -12.51 -5.34 1.64
C VAL A 55 -11.13 -5.14 1.03
N LEU A 56 -10.34 -4.19 1.55
CA LEU A 56 -8.98 -3.95 1.06
C LEU A 56 -8.03 -5.12 1.41
N GLU A 57 -8.16 -5.74 2.57
CA GLU A 57 -7.42 -6.95 2.89
C GLU A 57 -7.68 -8.05 1.85
N ALA A 58 -8.95 -8.30 1.52
CA ALA A 58 -9.33 -9.28 0.50
C ALA A 58 -8.74 -8.93 -0.88
N LEU A 59 -8.74 -7.64 -1.26
CA LEU A 59 -8.11 -7.18 -2.49
C LEU A 59 -6.62 -7.49 -2.50
N PHE A 60 -5.89 -7.07 -1.46
CA PHE A 60 -4.44 -7.20 -1.43
C PHE A 60 -3.98 -8.66 -1.33
N ARG A 61 -4.72 -9.51 -0.62
CA ARG A 61 -4.47 -10.97 -0.64
C ARG A 61 -4.65 -11.56 -2.03
N ARG A 62 -5.71 -11.15 -2.78
CA ARG A 62 -5.93 -11.61 -4.16
C ARG A 62 -4.83 -11.12 -5.10
N LEU A 63 -4.39 -9.88 -4.97
CA LEU A 63 -3.31 -9.32 -5.79
C LEU A 63 -2.00 -10.09 -5.58
N ILE A 64 -1.60 -10.34 -4.34
CA ILE A 64 -0.39 -11.11 -4.03
C ILE A 64 -0.51 -12.55 -4.57
N ALA A 65 -1.68 -13.18 -4.46
CA ALA A 65 -1.89 -14.53 -4.98
C ALA A 65 -1.66 -14.64 -6.50
N ILE A 66 -1.93 -13.57 -7.26
CA ILE A 66 -1.66 -13.50 -8.71
C ILE A 66 -0.32 -12.80 -9.03
N ARG A 67 0.56 -12.61 -8.04
CA ARG A 67 1.89 -11.97 -8.16
C ARG A 67 1.85 -10.50 -8.59
N VAL A 68 0.77 -9.79 -8.31
CA VAL A 68 0.66 -8.33 -8.46
C VAL A 68 0.95 -7.71 -7.10
N LYS A 69 1.97 -6.86 -7.02
CA LYS A 69 2.33 -6.22 -5.74
C LYS A 69 1.45 -4.99 -5.49
N PRO A 70 0.70 -4.91 -4.36
CA PRO A 70 0.12 -3.65 -3.90
C PRO A 70 1.23 -2.63 -3.69
N HIS A 71 1.21 -1.53 -4.46
CA HIS A 71 2.26 -0.53 -4.41
C HIS A 71 1.82 0.71 -3.65
N TYR A 72 0.73 1.34 -4.10
CA TYR A 72 0.13 2.49 -3.44
C TYR A 72 -1.34 2.25 -3.10
N LEU A 73 -1.74 2.81 -1.95
CA LEU A 73 -3.12 3.16 -1.64
C LEU A 73 -3.16 4.69 -1.60
N PHE A 74 -3.76 5.32 -2.61
CA PHE A 74 -3.88 6.77 -2.65
C PHE A 74 -5.12 7.24 -1.89
N HIS A 75 -5.00 8.34 -1.18
CA HIS A 75 -6.17 9.12 -0.81
C HIS A 75 -6.78 9.72 -2.09
N VAL A 76 -8.10 9.80 -2.16
CA VAL A 76 -8.77 10.38 -3.32
C VAL A 76 -8.41 11.88 -3.46
N ASP A 77 -8.09 12.31 -4.66
CA ASP A 77 -7.80 13.70 -4.93
C ASP A 77 -9.00 14.62 -4.62
N PRO A 78 -8.79 15.84 -4.12
CA PRO A 78 -9.86 16.76 -3.73
C PRO A 78 -10.55 17.42 -4.95
N VAL A 79 -10.79 16.65 -6.03
CA VAL A 79 -11.47 17.14 -7.21
C VAL A 79 -12.99 17.03 -7.08
N ARG A 80 -13.69 18.01 -7.65
CA ARG A 80 -15.15 18.19 -7.45
C ARG A 80 -15.97 16.96 -7.82
N ALA A 81 -15.62 16.27 -8.90
CA ALA A 81 -16.36 15.14 -9.43
C ALA A 81 -16.34 13.88 -8.54
N VAL A 82 -15.30 13.68 -7.73
CA VAL A 82 -15.13 12.48 -6.89
C VAL A 82 -15.23 12.75 -5.39
N ARG A 83 -15.64 13.96 -5.00
CA ARG A 83 -15.71 14.41 -3.61
C ARG A 83 -16.58 13.52 -2.71
N HIS A 84 -17.61 12.91 -3.27
CA HIS A 84 -18.49 12.00 -2.55
C HIS A 84 -17.81 10.69 -2.14
N PHE A 85 -16.69 10.32 -2.79
CA PHE A 85 -15.86 9.17 -2.42
C PHE A 85 -14.74 9.54 -1.42
N ALA A 86 -14.61 10.82 -1.06
CA ALA A 86 -13.53 11.20 -0.15
C ALA A 86 -13.76 10.66 1.26
N THR A 87 -12.71 10.11 1.85
CA THR A 87 -12.61 9.73 3.26
C THR A 87 -11.80 10.79 4.02
N GLY A 88 -11.69 10.68 5.35
CA GLY A 88 -10.62 11.37 6.08
C GLY A 88 -9.29 10.63 5.90
N VAL A 89 -8.18 11.36 5.98
CA VAL A 89 -6.82 10.79 5.98
C VAL A 89 -6.67 9.76 7.11
N GLU A 90 -7.27 10.03 8.27
CA GLU A 90 -7.25 9.16 9.45
C GLU A 90 -7.78 7.76 9.13
N ARG A 91 -8.78 7.67 8.25
CA ARG A 91 -9.32 6.37 7.83
C ARG A 91 -8.26 5.51 7.12
N GLY A 92 -7.44 6.10 6.28
CA GLY A 92 -6.32 5.40 5.64
C GLY A 92 -5.28 4.92 6.66
N LEU A 93 -4.97 5.74 7.67
CA LEU A 93 -4.05 5.36 8.74
C LEU A 93 -4.61 4.24 9.63
N GLU A 94 -5.91 4.25 9.96
CA GLU A 94 -6.59 3.15 10.67
C GLU A 94 -6.51 1.83 9.88
N ILE A 95 -6.72 1.90 8.56
CA ILE A 95 -6.62 0.74 7.68
C ILE A 95 -5.19 0.18 7.67
N LEU A 96 -4.16 1.03 7.64
CA LEU A 96 -2.78 0.56 7.75
C LEU A 96 -2.48 -0.11 9.09
N ARG A 97 -3.01 0.42 10.21
CA ARG A 97 -2.91 -0.24 11.52
C ARG A 97 -3.57 -1.61 11.52
N TYR A 98 -4.75 -1.73 10.90
CA TYR A 98 -5.45 -3.00 10.75
C TYR A 98 -4.64 -4.02 9.96
N PHE A 99 -3.92 -3.61 8.89
CA PHE A 99 -3.13 -4.52 8.06
C PHE A 99 -1.88 -5.04 8.75
N ARG A 100 -1.26 -4.24 9.61
CA ARG A 100 0.05 -4.54 10.19
C ARG A 100 0.16 -5.93 10.81
N PRO A 101 -0.76 -6.40 11.67
CA PRO A 101 -0.70 -7.75 12.23
C PRO A 101 -1.28 -8.85 11.33
N ARG A 102 -1.89 -8.51 10.19
CA ARG A 102 -2.68 -9.43 9.35
C ARG A 102 -2.07 -9.75 8.00
N LEU A 103 -1.31 -8.82 7.46
CA LEU A 103 -0.70 -8.94 6.14
C LEU A 103 0.82 -8.96 6.24
N SER A 104 1.47 -9.68 5.34
CA SER A 104 2.92 -9.53 5.17
C SER A 104 3.24 -8.12 4.65
N SER A 105 4.43 -7.61 4.95
CA SER A 105 4.88 -6.30 4.46
C SER A 105 4.84 -6.18 2.94
N LEU A 106 4.98 -7.30 2.22
CA LEU A 106 4.87 -7.34 0.76
C LEU A 106 3.46 -6.99 0.27
N ALA A 107 2.43 -7.31 1.06
CA ALA A 107 1.03 -7.09 0.72
C ALA A 107 0.50 -5.73 1.20
N VAL A 108 1.21 -5.03 2.07
CA VAL A 108 0.80 -3.71 2.58
C VAL A 108 1.29 -2.63 1.61
N PRO A 109 0.38 -1.83 1.01
CA PRO A 109 0.77 -0.72 0.14
C PRO A 109 1.30 0.48 0.94
N THR A 110 1.98 1.39 0.26
CA THR A 110 2.26 2.72 0.78
C THR A 110 0.99 3.57 0.68
N PHE A 111 0.47 4.05 1.81
CA PHE A 111 -0.60 5.04 1.80
C PHE A 111 -0.04 6.42 1.48
N ALA A 112 -0.60 7.12 0.51
CA ALA A 112 -0.07 8.40 0.06
C ALA A 112 -1.17 9.41 -0.27
N ILE A 113 -0.84 10.68 -0.10
CA ILE A 113 -1.62 11.83 -0.56
C ILE A 113 -0.80 12.59 -1.60
N ASP A 114 -1.48 13.12 -2.60
CA ASP A 114 -0.90 14.08 -3.53
C ASP A 114 -1.28 15.50 -3.06
N LEU A 115 -0.28 16.25 -2.62
CA LEU A 115 -0.48 17.62 -2.13
C LEU A 115 -0.74 18.56 -3.30
N PRO A 116 -1.71 19.50 -3.15
CA PRO A 116 -1.98 20.48 -4.19
C PRO A 116 -0.80 21.43 -4.41
N GLU A 117 -0.89 22.25 -5.46
CA GLU A 117 0.06 23.34 -5.77
C GLU A 117 1.52 22.88 -5.93
N GLY A 118 1.73 21.66 -6.41
CA GLY A 118 3.08 21.13 -6.63
C GLY A 118 3.76 20.60 -5.36
N GLY A 119 3.03 20.43 -4.27
CA GLY A 119 3.55 19.88 -3.01
C GLY A 119 4.01 18.42 -3.11
N GLY A 120 3.62 17.72 -4.19
CA GLY A 120 4.10 16.38 -4.49
C GLY A 120 3.42 15.27 -3.70
N LYS A 121 3.93 14.07 -3.90
CA LYS A 121 3.41 12.86 -3.25
C LYS A 121 4.05 12.66 -1.87
N VAL A 122 3.22 12.59 -0.83
CA VAL A 122 3.64 12.37 0.55
C VAL A 122 3.13 11.02 1.05
N ALA A 123 4.07 10.15 1.44
CA ALA A 123 3.73 8.88 2.09
C ALA A 123 3.35 9.13 3.55
N LEU A 124 2.22 8.56 3.95
CA LEU A 124 1.69 8.66 5.32
C LEU A 124 1.77 7.30 6.01
N GLN A 125 2.18 7.32 7.26
CA GLN A 125 2.22 6.12 8.09
C GLN A 125 1.67 6.42 9.49
N PRO A 126 1.04 5.43 10.16
CA PRO A 126 0.71 5.54 11.56
C PRO A 126 1.97 5.77 12.39
N GLN A 127 1.87 6.60 13.40
CA GLN A 127 2.97 6.77 14.34
C GLN A 127 2.99 5.59 15.32
N TYR A 128 4.03 4.78 15.27
CA TYR A 128 4.17 3.58 16.10
C TYR A 128 5.05 3.78 17.34
N GLY A 129 5.67 4.92 17.50
CA GLY A 129 6.49 5.22 18.67
C GLY A 129 7.21 6.55 18.58
N CYS A 130 7.85 6.94 19.67
CA CYS A 130 8.69 8.12 19.79
C CYS A 130 9.71 7.93 20.93
N ASN A 131 10.80 8.67 20.88
CA ASN A 131 11.81 8.73 21.95
C ASN A 131 12.33 7.36 22.44
N GLY A 132 12.51 6.40 21.50
CA GLY A 132 13.01 5.06 21.80
C GLY A 132 11.96 4.10 22.39
N GLU A 133 10.72 4.53 22.52
CA GLU A 133 9.59 3.68 22.90
C GLU A 133 8.68 3.42 21.70
N TYR A 134 8.34 2.15 21.48
CA TYR A 134 7.54 1.70 20.34
C TYR A 134 6.38 0.83 20.79
N TYR A 135 5.26 0.94 20.11
CA TYR A 135 4.16 -0.01 20.26
C TYR A 135 4.51 -1.34 19.59
N ASP A 136 4.09 -2.43 20.23
CA ASP A 136 4.13 -3.75 19.59
C ASP A 136 3.20 -3.78 18.36
N ILE A 137 3.26 -4.88 17.60
CA ILE A 137 2.48 -5.03 16.36
C ILE A 137 0.96 -4.96 16.57
N HIS A 138 0.49 -5.23 17.79
CA HIS A 138 -0.93 -5.18 18.16
C HIS A 138 -1.32 -3.89 18.89
N GLU A 139 -0.38 -2.97 19.09
CA GLU A 139 -0.54 -1.71 19.82
C GLU A 139 -1.02 -1.91 21.30
N THR A 140 -0.73 -3.09 21.88
CA THR A 140 -1.13 -3.44 23.25
C THR A 140 -0.08 -3.11 24.30
N ARG A 141 1.19 -3.02 23.90
CA ARG A 141 2.32 -2.75 24.80
C ARG A 141 3.26 -1.73 24.21
N ARG A 142 3.85 -0.89 25.06
CA ARG A 142 5.03 -0.07 24.73
C ARG A 142 6.29 -0.84 25.11
N ILE A 143 7.24 -0.87 24.21
CA ILE A 143 8.51 -1.56 24.35
C ILE A 143 9.62 -0.53 24.12
N ARG A 144 10.52 -0.41 25.10
CA ARG A 144 11.72 0.40 24.91
C ARG A 144 12.69 -0.37 24.03
N TYR A 145 13.16 0.26 22.98
CA TYR A 145 14.18 -0.28 22.09
C TYR A 145 15.46 0.54 22.27
N GLU A 146 16.45 -0.08 22.91
CA GLU A 146 17.75 0.54 23.13
C GLU A 146 18.67 0.18 21.97
N THR A 147 19.17 1.18 21.26
CA THR A 147 20.25 1.00 20.28
C THR A 147 21.56 0.96 21.04
N ALA A 148 22.43 -0.01 20.73
CA ALA A 148 23.81 0.01 21.23
C ALA A 148 24.44 1.36 20.90
N ALA A 149 25.07 2.00 21.87
CA ALA A 149 25.88 3.19 21.60
C ALA A 149 26.96 2.83 20.57
N PRO A 150 27.26 3.71 19.61
CA PRO A 150 28.39 3.48 18.70
C PRO A 150 29.66 3.31 19.54
N GLU A 151 30.39 2.23 19.30
CA GLU A 151 31.71 2.07 19.91
C GLU A 151 32.57 3.26 19.49
N SER A 152 33.16 3.94 20.47
CA SER A 152 34.13 4.99 20.19
C SER A 152 35.28 4.36 19.39
N PRO A 153 35.75 4.98 18.30
CA PRO A 153 36.89 4.47 17.58
C PRO A 153 38.04 4.34 18.57
N SER A 154 38.59 3.14 18.70
CA SER A 154 39.82 2.89 19.46
C SER A 154 40.92 3.73 18.82
N GLU A 155 41.50 4.65 19.57
CA GLU A 155 42.70 5.41 19.20
C GLU A 155 43.88 4.50 18.91
#